data_711d2f0415ceb78cc8e7a43c506f2327
#
_entry.id   711d2f0415ceb78cc8e7a43c506f2327
#
_cell.length_a   1.000
_cell.length_b   1.000
_cell.length_c   1.000
_cell.angle_alpha   90.00
_cell.angle_beta   90.00
_cell.angle_gamma   90.00
#
_symmetry.space_group_name_H-M   'P 1'
#
loop_
_entity.id
_entity.type
_entity.pdbx_description
1 polymer ?
#
loop_
_entity_poly.entity_id
_entity_poly.type
_entity_poly.pdbx_seq_one_letter_code
_entity_poly.pdbx_strand_id
1 'polypeptide(L)'
;MKITKLLNRTLVVAAMLVCSSCKPTGGDDPQPDTRTNTTVRAVVIGMENSKFAGSCPGAHTDAIRMMETFRGWYPDVTLLENENATKESVLAALNRAAEADFMIVFYSGHGGSEVFQQPGPEEIDGKDEFLCLYDTYLRDNDIWSIISKCNGRVWLIFDCCHSETMFRSVGFEMKMVENSALIKAEGMSMLCWSGCADDTYSYGDPSGGVFTSAILRNMFYDKTYDEVWKELEADNILKSYERIKRTKIGNGFDGKKLIR
;
A
#
# COMPACT_ATOMS: atom_id res chain seq x y z
N MET A 1 -63.16 -7.31 -25.66
CA MET A 1 -62.69 -6.94 -27.01
C MET A 1 -61.21 -7.19 -27.11
N LYS A 2 -60.84 -8.27 -27.82
CA LYS A 2 -59.44 -8.71 -28.00
C LYS A 2 -58.77 -7.89 -29.08
N ILE A 3 -57.52 -7.43 -28.86
CA ILE A 3 -56.64 -7.06 -29.97
C ILE A 3 -55.21 -7.57 -29.64
N THR A 4 -54.88 -8.59 -30.36
CA THR A 4 -53.56 -9.21 -30.52
C THR A 4 -52.70 -8.32 -31.42
N LYS A 5 -51.44 -8.05 -31.10
CA LYS A 5 -50.49 -7.52 -32.08
C LYS A 5 -49.18 -8.28 -32.07
N LEU A 6 -48.97 -8.80 -33.24
CA LEU A 6 -47.88 -9.57 -33.83
C LEU A 6 -46.45 -9.06 -33.55
N LEU A 7 -45.58 -10.04 -33.38
CA LEU A 7 -44.13 -9.91 -33.52
C LEU A 7 -43.74 -9.60 -34.97
N ASN A 8 -42.80 -8.69 -35.15
CA ASN A 8 -41.99 -8.60 -36.37
C ASN A 8 -40.53 -8.81 -36.03
N ARG A 9 -40.01 -9.98 -36.43
CA ARG A 9 -38.58 -10.28 -36.46
C ARG A 9 -38.03 -9.83 -37.80
N THR A 10 -37.16 -8.84 -37.78
CA THR A 10 -36.35 -8.48 -38.97
C THR A 10 -34.99 -9.13 -38.85
N LEU A 11 -34.74 -10.09 -39.73
CA LEU A 11 -33.48 -10.77 -39.94
C LEU A 11 -32.60 -9.86 -40.78
N VAL A 12 -31.45 -9.39 -40.26
CA VAL A 12 -30.45 -8.70 -41.06
C VAL A 12 -29.35 -9.71 -41.40
N VAL A 13 -29.32 -10.11 -42.66
CA VAL A 13 -28.22 -10.88 -43.23
C VAL A 13 -27.13 -9.89 -43.66
N ALA A 14 -26.00 -9.91 -42.99
CA ALA A 14 -24.79 -9.18 -43.41
C ALA A 14 -23.97 -10.04 -44.35
N ALA A 15 -23.80 -9.58 -45.58
CA ALA A 15 -22.95 -10.18 -46.60
C ALA A 15 -21.48 -9.97 -46.23
N MET A 16 -20.72 -11.07 -46.17
CA MET A 16 -19.26 -11.04 -46.11
C MET A 16 -18.71 -10.74 -47.50
N LEU A 17 -18.09 -9.58 -47.66
CA LEU A 17 -17.16 -9.31 -48.77
C LEU A 17 -15.76 -9.81 -48.36
N VAL A 18 -15.31 -10.85 -49.00
CA VAL A 18 -13.94 -11.35 -48.97
C VAL A 18 -13.09 -10.46 -49.86
N CYS A 19 -12.29 -9.58 -49.31
CA CYS A 19 -11.19 -8.93 -50.02
C CYS A 19 -9.90 -9.74 -49.81
N SER A 20 -9.53 -10.45 -50.86
CA SER A 20 -8.25 -11.16 -50.97
C SER A 20 -7.15 -10.19 -51.43
N SER A 21 -5.99 -10.32 -50.84
CA SER A 21 -4.70 -9.73 -51.24
C SER A 21 -4.24 -8.47 -50.52
N CYS A 22 -3.61 -8.65 -49.35
CA CYS A 22 -2.39 -7.95 -48.99
C CYS A 22 -1.57 -8.85 -48.05
N LYS A 23 -0.36 -9.22 -48.45
CA LYS A 23 0.64 -9.84 -47.57
C LYS A 23 1.12 -8.79 -46.60
N PRO A 24 1.05 -8.97 -45.29
CA PRO A 24 1.79 -8.13 -44.39
C PRO A 24 3.25 -8.58 -44.35
N THR A 25 4.13 -7.67 -44.70
CA THR A 25 5.56 -7.67 -44.34
C THR A 25 5.70 -7.79 -42.82
N GLY A 26 6.68 -8.58 -42.40
CA GLY A 26 6.96 -8.95 -41.00
C GLY A 26 6.81 -7.79 -40.03
N GLY A 27 5.79 -7.89 -39.22
CA GLY A 27 5.66 -7.21 -37.93
C GLY A 27 5.83 -8.28 -36.88
N ASP A 28 6.73 -8.05 -35.93
CA ASP A 28 6.92 -8.90 -34.80
C ASP A 28 5.55 -9.16 -34.12
N ASP A 29 5.12 -10.42 -34.15
CA ASP A 29 4.00 -10.88 -33.34
C ASP A 29 4.30 -10.46 -31.88
N PRO A 30 3.38 -9.79 -31.18
CA PRO A 30 3.58 -9.50 -29.78
C PRO A 30 3.73 -10.86 -29.08
N GLN A 31 4.95 -11.12 -28.59
CA GLN A 31 5.23 -12.28 -27.73
C GLN A 31 4.13 -12.36 -26.68
N PRO A 32 3.53 -13.53 -26.45
CA PRO A 32 2.56 -13.67 -25.36
C PRO A 32 3.23 -13.20 -24.07
N ASP A 33 2.61 -12.21 -23.45
CA ASP A 33 3.00 -11.66 -22.17
C ASP A 33 3.14 -12.84 -21.18
N THR A 34 4.38 -13.25 -20.93
CA THR A 34 4.69 -14.22 -19.86
C THR A 34 4.47 -13.49 -18.55
N ARG A 35 3.19 -13.28 -18.20
CA ARG A 35 2.79 -12.85 -16.86
C ARG A 35 3.25 -13.96 -15.93
N THR A 36 4.39 -13.74 -15.32
CA THR A 36 4.72 -14.43 -14.10
C THR A 36 3.51 -14.25 -13.18
N ASN A 37 2.96 -15.34 -12.67
CA ASN A 37 1.85 -15.31 -11.69
C ASN A 37 2.35 -14.65 -10.39
N THR A 38 2.61 -13.34 -10.44
CA THR A 38 3.04 -12.56 -9.28
C THR A 38 1.91 -12.56 -8.26
N THR A 39 2.14 -13.20 -7.15
CA THR A 39 1.19 -13.20 -6.04
C THR A 39 1.24 -11.86 -5.33
N VAL A 40 0.08 -11.20 -5.18
CA VAL A 40 -0.05 -9.93 -4.46
C VAL A 40 -0.98 -10.13 -3.27
N ARG A 41 -0.55 -9.70 -2.09
CA ARG A 41 -1.38 -9.69 -0.89
C ARG A 41 -1.34 -8.32 -0.23
N ALA A 42 -2.51 -7.75 0.00
CA ALA A 42 -2.67 -6.48 0.69
C ALA A 42 -3.29 -6.69 2.08
N VAL A 43 -2.73 -6.02 3.08
CA VAL A 43 -3.29 -5.92 4.43
C VAL A 43 -3.65 -4.45 4.68
N VAL A 44 -4.91 -4.19 4.92
CA VAL A 44 -5.46 -2.86 5.21
C VAL A 44 -5.92 -2.83 6.65
N ILE A 45 -5.41 -1.86 7.41
CA ILE A 45 -5.68 -1.72 8.85
C ILE A 45 -6.26 -0.34 9.10
N GLY A 46 -7.47 -0.29 9.66
CA GLY A 46 -8.16 0.94 10.06
C GLY A 46 -8.43 0.96 11.56
N MET A 47 -7.72 1.83 12.29
CA MET A 47 -7.81 1.88 13.75
C MET A 47 -8.48 3.15 14.22
N GLU A 48 -9.82 3.21 14.09
CA GLU A 48 -10.59 4.37 14.56
C GLU A 48 -10.80 4.35 16.08
N ASN A 49 -11.01 3.17 16.67
CA ASN A 49 -11.32 3.02 18.08
C ASN A 49 -10.35 2.06 18.79
N SER A 50 -9.22 2.58 19.26
CA SER A 50 -8.28 1.83 20.09
C SER A 50 -8.71 1.87 21.57
N LYS A 51 -8.45 0.79 22.29
CA LYS A 51 -8.65 0.76 23.76
C LYS A 51 -7.69 1.69 24.51
N PHE A 52 -6.56 2.04 23.92
CA PHE A 52 -5.48 2.81 24.57
C PHE A 52 -5.39 4.25 24.08
N ALA A 53 -5.44 4.44 22.77
CA ALA A 53 -5.16 5.74 22.16
C ALA A 53 -6.44 6.59 21.94
N GLY A 54 -7.62 6.03 22.26
CA GLY A 54 -8.89 6.71 22.01
C GLY A 54 -9.32 6.65 20.55
N SER A 55 -10.16 7.59 20.14
CA SER A 55 -10.72 7.64 18.77
C SER A 55 -9.80 8.41 17.84
N CYS A 56 -9.64 7.87 16.61
CA CYS A 56 -9.01 8.52 15.47
C CYS A 56 -10.05 8.63 14.34
N PRO A 57 -10.92 9.66 14.37
CA PRO A 57 -12.01 9.78 13.39
C PRO A 57 -11.50 9.83 11.97
N GLY A 58 -12.10 9.01 11.09
CA GLY A 58 -11.71 8.91 9.67
C GLY A 58 -10.84 7.72 9.34
N ALA A 59 -10.17 7.07 10.30
CA ALA A 59 -9.33 5.92 10.04
C ALA A 59 -10.12 4.72 9.46
N HIS A 60 -11.36 4.53 9.89
CA HIS A 60 -12.28 3.59 9.27
C HIS A 60 -12.57 3.96 7.80
N THR A 61 -12.91 5.22 7.54
CA THR A 61 -13.20 5.73 6.20
C THR A 61 -12.01 5.50 5.25
N ASP A 62 -10.79 5.79 5.72
CA ASP A 62 -9.56 5.57 4.96
C ASP A 62 -9.34 4.11 4.63
N ALA A 63 -9.50 3.23 5.62
CA ALA A 63 -9.31 1.79 5.44
C ALA A 63 -10.31 1.22 4.43
N ILE A 64 -11.59 1.60 4.50
CA ILE A 64 -12.60 1.16 3.54
C ILE A 64 -12.26 1.62 2.11
N ARG A 65 -11.93 2.91 1.93
CA ARG A 65 -11.62 3.47 0.61
C ARG A 65 -10.35 2.85 0.02
N MET A 66 -9.34 2.61 0.84
CA MET A 66 -8.11 1.97 0.40
C MET A 66 -8.33 0.49 0.08
N MET A 67 -9.10 -0.23 0.91
CA MET A 67 -9.49 -1.61 0.68
C MET A 67 -10.25 -1.77 -0.64
N GLU A 68 -11.24 -0.91 -0.91
CA GLU A 68 -11.99 -0.93 -2.17
C GLU A 68 -11.10 -0.68 -3.38
N THR A 69 -10.17 0.27 -3.26
CA THR A 69 -9.18 0.56 -4.30
C THR A 69 -8.30 -0.66 -4.58
N PHE A 70 -7.74 -1.28 -3.54
CA PHE A 70 -6.90 -2.46 -3.72
C PHE A 70 -7.67 -3.67 -4.22
N ARG A 71 -8.92 -3.89 -3.80
CA ARG A 71 -9.78 -4.96 -4.33
C ARG A 71 -10.11 -4.79 -5.81
N GLY A 72 -10.15 -3.55 -6.29
CA GLY A 72 -10.26 -3.28 -7.73
C GLY A 72 -9.03 -3.73 -8.53
N TRP A 73 -7.88 -3.93 -7.86
CA TRP A 73 -6.61 -4.26 -8.50
C TRP A 73 -6.13 -5.68 -8.18
N TYR A 74 -6.35 -6.16 -6.96
CA TYR A 74 -5.80 -7.40 -6.44
C TYR A 74 -6.87 -8.27 -5.80
N PRO A 75 -6.85 -9.59 -6.02
CA PRO A 75 -7.88 -10.48 -5.47
C PRO A 75 -7.73 -10.78 -3.97
N ASP A 76 -6.52 -10.62 -3.41
CA ASP A 76 -6.21 -11.00 -2.03
C ASP A 76 -5.96 -9.75 -1.16
N VAL A 77 -7.04 -9.20 -0.61
CA VAL A 77 -7.03 -8.03 0.28
C VAL A 77 -7.70 -8.37 1.60
N THR A 78 -6.93 -8.33 2.68
CA THR A 78 -7.41 -8.51 4.06
C THR A 78 -7.68 -7.15 4.69
N LEU A 79 -8.87 -6.95 5.24
CA LEU A 79 -9.23 -5.77 6.04
C LEU A 79 -9.30 -6.16 7.51
N LEU A 80 -8.63 -5.39 8.35
CA LEU A 80 -8.67 -5.47 9.81
C LEU A 80 -9.02 -4.10 10.39
N GLU A 81 -10.08 -4.04 11.19
CA GLU A 81 -10.57 -2.79 11.75
C GLU A 81 -10.95 -2.95 13.21
N ASN A 82 -10.69 -1.91 13.99
CA ASN A 82 -11.11 -1.80 15.38
C ASN A 82 -10.85 -3.12 16.15
N GLU A 83 -11.87 -3.74 16.76
CA GLU A 83 -11.77 -4.96 17.57
C GLU A 83 -11.18 -6.15 16.80
N ASN A 84 -11.21 -6.16 15.48
CA ASN A 84 -10.58 -7.19 14.65
C ASN A 84 -9.10 -6.91 14.39
N ALA A 85 -8.63 -5.67 14.62
CA ALA A 85 -7.22 -5.28 14.46
C ALA A 85 -6.44 -5.47 15.78
N THR A 86 -6.48 -6.68 16.34
CA THR A 86 -5.64 -7.08 17.47
C THR A 86 -4.20 -7.34 17.00
N LYS A 87 -3.22 -7.27 17.92
CA LYS A 87 -1.82 -7.58 17.57
C LYS A 87 -1.68 -8.98 16.96
N GLU A 88 -2.38 -9.95 17.52
CA GLU A 88 -2.37 -11.33 17.02
C GLU A 88 -2.88 -11.41 15.57
N SER A 89 -4.06 -10.83 15.29
CA SER A 89 -4.66 -10.87 13.95
C SER A 89 -3.85 -10.11 12.93
N VAL A 90 -3.28 -8.95 13.31
CA VAL A 90 -2.43 -8.15 12.44
C VAL A 90 -1.13 -8.90 12.13
N LEU A 91 -0.43 -9.44 13.12
CA LEU A 91 0.78 -10.22 12.90
C LEU A 91 0.52 -11.45 12.02
N ALA A 92 -0.60 -12.16 12.22
CA ALA A 92 -0.98 -13.29 11.37
C ALA A 92 -1.20 -12.85 9.91
N ALA A 93 -1.91 -11.75 9.68
CA ALA A 93 -2.15 -11.21 8.34
C ALA A 93 -0.85 -10.74 7.66
N LEU A 94 0.02 -10.04 8.39
CA LEU A 94 1.31 -9.57 7.88
C LEU A 94 2.23 -10.75 7.53
N ASN A 95 2.35 -11.77 8.40
CA ASN A 95 3.15 -12.96 8.11
C ASN A 95 2.64 -13.69 6.86
N ARG A 96 1.31 -13.85 6.71
CA ARG A 96 0.73 -14.43 5.50
C ARG A 96 1.03 -13.58 4.25
N ALA A 97 0.97 -12.26 4.38
CA ALA A 97 1.26 -11.37 3.26
C ALA A 97 2.74 -11.38 2.84
N ALA A 98 3.64 -11.59 3.80
CA ALA A 98 5.09 -11.67 3.56
C ALA A 98 5.53 -12.88 2.70
N GLU A 99 4.67 -13.89 2.53
CA GLU A 99 4.90 -15.02 1.62
C GLU A 99 4.64 -14.69 0.14
N ALA A 100 4.05 -13.51 -0.16
CA ALA A 100 3.73 -13.10 -1.51
C ALA A 100 4.93 -12.46 -2.22
N ASP A 101 4.91 -12.45 -3.56
CA ASP A 101 5.91 -11.74 -4.37
C ASP A 101 5.79 -10.22 -4.22
N PHE A 102 4.60 -9.75 -3.85
CA PHE A 102 4.33 -8.35 -3.55
C PHE A 102 3.40 -8.22 -2.34
N MET A 103 3.94 -7.71 -1.26
CA MET A 103 3.23 -7.38 -0.02
C MET A 103 2.86 -5.91 -0.01
N ILE A 104 1.60 -5.59 0.31
CA ILE A 104 1.12 -4.22 0.49
C ILE A 104 0.56 -4.11 1.91
N VAL A 105 0.95 -3.07 2.63
CA VAL A 105 0.42 -2.76 3.97
C VAL A 105 -0.05 -1.32 4.00
N PHE A 106 -1.30 -1.13 4.37
CA PHE A 106 -1.87 0.18 4.66
C PHE A 106 -2.31 0.23 6.13
N TYR A 107 -2.03 1.33 6.77
CA TYR A 107 -2.51 1.63 8.12
C TYR A 107 -3.00 3.08 8.19
N SER A 108 -4.18 3.29 8.78
CA SER A 108 -4.68 4.60 9.22
C SER A 108 -5.12 4.49 10.67
N GLY A 109 -4.68 5.43 11.52
CA GLY A 109 -4.94 5.43 12.95
C GLY A 109 -3.93 6.24 13.75
N HIS A 110 -3.94 6.08 15.07
CA HIS A 110 -2.91 6.68 15.92
C HIS A 110 -1.57 5.96 15.78
N GLY A 111 -0.49 6.72 15.71
CA GLY A 111 0.89 6.29 15.85
C GLY A 111 1.61 7.11 16.92
N GLY A 112 2.72 6.63 17.39
CA GLY A 112 3.53 7.31 18.38
C GLY A 112 4.96 6.82 18.44
N SER A 113 5.78 7.51 19.23
CA SER A 113 7.12 7.10 19.59
C SER A 113 7.31 7.17 21.10
N GLU A 114 7.99 6.21 21.69
CA GLU A 114 8.17 6.12 23.14
C GLU A 114 9.57 5.62 23.50
N VAL A 115 10.15 6.22 24.54
CA VAL A 115 11.38 5.71 25.16
C VAL A 115 10.99 4.54 26.07
N PHE A 116 11.23 3.32 25.63
CA PHE A 116 11.04 2.16 26.49
C PHE A 116 12.16 2.04 27.54
N GLN A 117 11.84 1.57 28.74
CA GLN A 117 12.77 1.47 29.88
C GLN A 117 14.00 0.56 29.61
N GLN A 118 13.94 -0.21 28.54
CA GLN A 118 15.07 -0.91 27.94
C GLN A 118 14.95 -0.76 26.42
N PRO A 119 15.39 0.36 25.86
CA PRO A 119 15.61 0.41 24.42
C PRO A 119 16.56 -0.75 24.09
N GLY A 120 16.23 -1.51 23.06
CA GLY A 120 17.17 -2.47 22.51
C GLY A 120 18.49 -1.73 22.24
N PRO A 121 19.66 -2.37 22.18
CA PRO A 121 20.94 -1.72 21.87
C PRO A 121 20.94 -1.09 20.46
N GLU A 122 19.84 -0.91 19.89
CA GLU A 122 19.54 -0.85 18.48
C GLU A 122 18.88 0.47 18.07
N GLU A 123 18.38 1.30 18.98
CA GLU A 123 17.76 2.59 18.64
C GLU A 123 18.76 3.73 18.74
N ILE A 124 19.01 4.46 17.64
CA ILE A 124 20.00 5.56 17.59
C ILE A 124 19.53 6.73 18.46
N ASP A 125 18.23 7.02 18.46
CA ASP A 125 17.61 8.06 19.28
C ASP A 125 17.00 7.54 20.58
N GLY A 126 17.02 6.21 20.80
CA GLY A 126 16.51 5.53 21.99
C GLY A 126 14.98 5.46 22.06
N LYS A 127 14.29 5.59 20.92
CA LYS A 127 12.82 5.52 20.84
C LYS A 127 12.39 4.40 19.90
N ASP A 128 11.34 3.68 20.29
CA ASP A 128 10.59 2.80 19.39
C ASP A 128 9.37 3.54 18.84
N GLU A 129 9.16 3.52 17.56
CA GLU A 129 7.90 3.91 16.93
C GLU A 129 6.90 2.77 17.00
N PHE A 130 5.61 3.13 17.07
CA PHE A 130 4.55 2.14 17.14
C PHE A 130 3.23 2.59 16.47
N LEU A 131 2.50 1.63 15.96
CA LEU A 131 1.11 1.76 15.57
C LEU A 131 0.19 1.34 16.71
N CYS A 132 -0.85 2.12 16.98
CA CYS A 132 -1.86 1.76 17.97
C CYS A 132 -2.82 0.74 17.38
N LEU A 133 -2.84 -0.47 17.90
CA LEU A 133 -3.85 -1.48 17.57
C LEU A 133 -4.99 -1.47 18.59
N TYR A 134 -5.96 -2.36 18.41
CA TYR A 134 -7.13 -2.39 19.29
C TYR A 134 -6.76 -2.72 20.75
N ASP A 135 -5.89 -3.69 20.95
CA ASP A 135 -5.54 -4.28 22.24
C ASP A 135 -4.16 -3.87 22.77
N THR A 136 -3.27 -3.39 21.90
CA THR A 136 -1.89 -3.02 22.27
C THR A 136 -1.21 -2.25 21.13
N TYR A 137 0.11 -2.14 21.18
CA TYR A 137 0.95 -1.51 20.16
C TYR A 137 1.61 -2.54 19.25
N LEU A 138 1.77 -2.18 17.98
CA LEU A 138 2.63 -2.87 17.02
C LEU A 138 3.87 -2.01 16.81
N ARG A 139 5.03 -2.48 17.24
CA ARG A 139 6.27 -1.72 17.13
C ARG A 139 6.89 -1.88 15.74
N ASP A 140 7.70 -0.94 15.36
CA ASP A 140 8.51 -0.96 14.13
C ASP A 140 9.36 -2.23 14.03
N ASN A 141 9.97 -2.68 15.15
CA ASN A 141 10.69 -3.95 15.25
C ASN A 141 9.84 -5.18 14.91
N ASP A 142 8.56 -5.20 15.32
CA ASP A 142 7.63 -6.27 14.94
C ASP A 142 7.40 -6.27 13.43
N ILE A 143 7.19 -5.08 12.84
CA ILE A 143 7.01 -4.91 11.39
C ILE A 143 8.26 -5.34 10.65
N TRP A 144 9.43 -4.85 11.07
CA TRP A 144 10.72 -5.21 10.45
C TRP A 144 11.00 -6.70 10.49
N SER A 145 10.71 -7.37 11.61
CA SER A 145 10.92 -8.82 11.75
C SER A 145 10.15 -9.65 10.73
N ILE A 146 9.06 -9.10 10.19
CA ILE A 146 8.22 -9.74 9.16
C ILE A 146 8.67 -9.33 7.77
N ILE A 147 8.76 -8.03 7.48
CA ILE A 147 9.07 -7.55 6.13
C ILE A 147 10.47 -7.93 5.67
N SER A 148 11.43 -8.03 6.60
CA SER A 148 12.80 -8.47 6.30
C SER A 148 12.90 -9.93 5.79
N LYS A 149 11.86 -10.71 5.96
CA LYS A 149 11.76 -12.10 5.43
C LYS A 149 11.16 -12.17 4.02
N CYS A 150 10.62 -11.05 3.52
CA CYS A 150 10.05 -11.01 2.18
C CYS A 150 11.15 -11.12 1.12
N ASN A 151 10.96 -11.98 0.14
CA ASN A 151 11.86 -12.12 -1.01
C ASN A 151 11.42 -11.30 -2.22
N GLY A 152 10.38 -10.50 -2.09
CA GLY A 152 9.75 -9.74 -3.16
C GLY A 152 9.70 -8.24 -2.88
N ARG A 153 8.63 -7.61 -3.33
CA ARG A 153 8.39 -6.19 -3.10
C ARG A 153 7.51 -5.97 -1.88
N VAL A 154 7.80 -4.91 -1.13
CA VAL A 154 7.00 -4.47 0.02
C VAL A 154 6.63 -3.00 -0.15
N TRP A 155 5.34 -2.69 -0.15
CA TRP A 155 4.84 -1.33 -0.17
C TRP A 155 4.10 -1.04 1.14
N LEU A 156 4.65 -0.12 1.91
CA LEU A 156 4.10 0.34 3.18
C LEU A 156 3.49 1.72 2.98
N ILE A 157 2.29 1.94 3.51
CA ILE A 157 1.57 3.21 3.46
C ILE A 157 1.02 3.48 4.86
N PHE A 158 1.54 4.51 5.52
CA PHE A 158 1.17 4.85 6.89
C PHE A 158 0.57 6.26 6.97
N ASP A 159 -0.73 6.35 7.28
CA ASP A 159 -1.42 7.58 7.61
C ASP A 159 -1.59 7.66 9.13
N CYS A 160 -0.51 8.03 9.81
CA CYS A 160 -0.46 8.18 11.25
C CYS A 160 0.68 9.10 11.68
N CYS A 161 0.63 9.57 12.93
CA CYS A 161 1.71 10.35 13.53
C CYS A 161 2.99 9.51 13.65
N HIS A 162 4.17 10.15 13.61
CA HIS A 162 5.48 9.50 13.78
C HIS A 162 5.71 8.31 12.83
N SER A 163 5.38 8.46 11.56
CA SER A 163 5.37 7.33 10.62
C SER A 163 6.59 7.23 9.71
N GLU A 164 7.51 8.19 9.74
CA GLU A 164 8.68 8.22 8.86
C GLU A 164 9.59 7.00 9.08
N THR A 165 9.76 6.58 10.34
CA THR A 165 10.68 5.49 10.73
C THR A 165 9.99 4.19 11.14
N MET A 166 8.68 4.08 10.99
CA MET A 166 7.83 2.96 11.43
C MET A 166 8.24 1.55 10.94
N PHE A 167 9.24 1.43 10.13
CA PHE A 167 9.79 0.16 9.65
C PHE A 167 11.26 -0.02 10.03
N ARG A 168 11.84 0.90 10.79
CA ARG A 168 13.26 0.86 11.15
C ARG A 168 13.48 0.06 12.42
N SER A 169 14.42 -0.88 12.36
CA SER A 169 15.24 -1.25 13.50
C SER A 169 16.65 -0.75 13.24
N VAL A 170 17.42 -0.54 14.28
CA VAL A 170 18.84 -0.07 14.18
C VAL A 170 19.69 -1.00 13.33
N GLY A 171 19.41 -2.29 13.35
CA GLY A 171 20.04 -3.21 12.41
C GLY A 171 19.85 -2.81 10.96
N PHE A 172 18.81 -2.04 10.65
CA PHE A 172 18.53 -1.48 9.33
C PHE A 172 19.39 -0.24 9.02
N GLU A 173 19.51 0.72 9.93
CA GLU A 173 20.32 1.93 9.70
C GLU A 173 21.82 1.62 9.61
N MET A 174 22.35 0.74 10.45
CA MET A 174 23.73 0.27 10.33
C MET A 174 23.96 -0.48 9.01
N LYS A 175 23.03 -1.33 8.58
CA LYS A 175 23.09 -2.01 7.26
C LYS A 175 22.94 -1.04 6.08
N MET A 176 22.16 0.04 6.22
CA MET A 176 22.04 1.07 5.18
C MET A 176 23.34 1.86 5.01
N VAL A 177 24.02 2.21 6.12
CA VAL A 177 25.28 2.96 6.09
C VAL A 177 26.46 2.08 5.64
N GLU A 178 26.52 0.83 6.11
CA GLU A 178 27.65 -0.06 5.82
C GLU A 178 27.49 -0.90 4.56
N ASN A 179 26.25 -1.21 4.13
CA ASN A 179 26.03 -2.17 3.05
C ASN A 179 24.69 -1.99 2.29
N SER A 180 24.55 -0.91 1.54
CA SER A 180 23.54 -0.85 0.46
C SER A 180 23.61 -2.05 -0.52
N ALA A 181 24.73 -2.78 -0.52
CA ALA A 181 24.94 -3.99 -1.29
C ALA A 181 24.33 -5.25 -0.64
N LEU A 182 24.28 -5.36 0.71
CA LEU A 182 23.75 -6.55 1.39
C LEU A 182 22.21 -6.61 1.32
N ILE A 183 21.54 -5.47 1.45
CA ILE A 183 20.07 -5.42 1.28
C ILE A 183 19.68 -5.75 -0.17
N LYS A 184 20.51 -5.40 -1.15
CA LYS A 184 20.35 -5.82 -2.55
C LYS A 184 20.59 -7.31 -2.76
N ALA A 185 21.42 -7.94 -1.96
CA ALA A 185 21.74 -9.36 -2.06
C ALA A 185 20.63 -10.27 -1.48
N GLU A 186 19.76 -9.75 -0.61
CA GLU A 186 18.66 -10.51 0.00
C GLU A 186 17.37 -10.47 -0.80
N GLY A 187 17.32 -9.77 -1.96
CA GLY A 187 16.21 -9.86 -2.94
C GLY A 187 14.98 -9.01 -2.60
N MET A 188 14.89 -8.38 -1.43
CA MET A 188 13.78 -7.51 -1.06
C MET A 188 13.92 -6.11 -1.68
N SER A 189 12.80 -5.56 -2.16
CA SER A 189 12.67 -4.14 -2.47
C SER A 189 11.52 -3.55 -1.67
N MET A 190 11.75 -2.43 -0.98
CA MET A 190 10.74 -1.77 -0.17
C MET A 190 10.50 -0.33 -0.62
N LEU A 191 9.25 0.07 -0.56
CA LEU A 191 8.80 1.45 -0.67
C LEU A 191 7.91 1.76 0.54
N CYS A 192 8.24 2.79 1.29
CA CYS A 192 7.40 3.31 2.37
C CYS A 192 6.95 4.73 2.04
N TRP A 193 5.65 4.97 2.14
CA TRP A 193 5.02 6.28 2.08
C TRP A 193 4.41 6.60 3.43
N SER A 194 4.80 7.71 4.03
CA SER A 194 4.36 8.15 5.36
C SER A 194 3.69 9.51 5.28
N GLY A 195 2.54 9.66 5.93
CA GLY A 195 1.78 10.90 5.97
C GLY A 195 2.52 12.00 6.72
N CYS A 196 3.35 11.67 7.70
CA CYS A 196 4.10 12.67 8.42
C CYS A 196 5.53 12.23 8.77
N ALA A 197 6.38 13.23 9.08
CA ALA A 197 7.69 13.03 9.67
C ALA A 197 7.57 12.63 11.16
N ASP A 198 8.62 12.07 11.74
CA ASP A 198 8.61 11.58 13.14
C ASP A 198 8.41 12.69 14.17
N ASP A 199 8.66 13.95 13.80
CA ASP A 199 8.45 15.12 14.64
C ASP A 199 7.10 15.85 14.41
N THR A 200 6.17 15.25 13.67
CA THR A 200 4.90 15.88 13.27
C THR A 200 3.68 14.98 13.49
N TYR A 201 2.50 15.55 13.25
CA TYR A 201 1.23 14.87 13.37
C TYR A 201 0.57 14.71 12.01
N SER A 202 -0.14 13.60 11.81
CA SER A 202 -1.04 13.42 10.68
C SER A 202 -2.40 14.05 11.00
N TYR A 203 -3.07 14.57 9.97
CA TYR A 203 -4.33 15.30 10.10
C TYR A 203 -5.45 14.59 9.34
N GLY A 204 -6.64 14.59 9.92
CA GLY A 204 -7.84 14.05 9.31
C GLY A 204 -9.10 14.50 10.03
N ASP A 205 -10.23 14.16 9.48
CA ASP A 205 -11.56 14.33 10.03
C ASP A 205 -12.40 13.06 9.76
N PRO A 206 -13.68 12.98 10.16
CA PRO A 206 -14.50 11.79 9.91
C PRO A 206 -14.64 11.37 8.45
N SER A 207 -14.29 12.24 7.49
CA SER A 207 -14.26 11.90 6.05
C SER A 207 -12.94 11.24 5.59
N GLY A 208 -11.95 11.16 6.45
CA GLY A 208 -10.66 10.52 6.24
C GLY A 208 -9.45 11.42 6.48
N GLY A 209 -8.28 10.83 6.43
CA GLY A 209 -6.99 11.49 6.54
C GLY A 209 -6.65 12.33 5.30
N VAL A 210 -5.91 13.41 5.51
CA VAL A 210 -5.46 14.30 4.42
C VAL A 210 -4.52 13.54 3.49
N PHE A 211 -3.60 12.76 4.05
CA PHE A 211 -2.63 11.96 3.28
C PHE A 211 -3.31 10.87 2.45
N THR A 212 -4.15 10.03 3.08
CA THR A 212 -4.91 8.99 2.38
C THR A 212 -5.78 9.58 1.27
N SER A 213 -6.45 10.70 1.55
CA SER A 213 -7.27 11.40 0.54
C SER A 213 -6.44 11.91 -0.63
N ALA A 214 -5.21 12.40 -0.39
CA ALA A 214 -4.30 12.82 -1.45
C ALA A 214 -3.81 11.63 -2.28
N ILE A 215 -3.43 10.52 -1.63
CA ILE A 215 -3.05 9.28 -2.34
C ILE A 215 -4.17 8.84 -3.27
N LEU A 216 -5.40 8.69 -2.76
CA LEU A 216 -6.54 8.20 -3.54
C LEU A 216 -6.91 9.12 -4.73
N ARG A 217 -6.69 10.45 -4.61
CA ARG A 217 -6.88 11.38 -5.74
C ARG A 217 -5.85 11.21 -6.85
N ASN A 218 -4.64 10.77 -6.52
CA ASN A 218 -3.50 10.71 -7.43
C ASN A 218 -3.14 9.29 -7.88
N MET A 219 -3.68 8.27 -7.22
CA MET A 219 -3.37 6.86 -7.43
C MET A 219 -4.16 6.30 -8.61
N PHE A 220 -3.62 6.47 -9.84
CA PHE A 220 -4.18 5.92 -11.06
C PHE A 220 -3.32 4.77 -11.58
N TYR A 221 -3.96 3.77 -12.16
CA TYR A 221 -3.33 2.50 -12.58
C TYR A 221 -2.30 2.64 -13.73
N ASP A 222 -2.28 3.73 -14.45
CA ASP A 222 -1.32 4.01 -15.52
C ASP A 222 -0.09 4.79 -15.06
N LYS A 223 -0.10 5.31 -13.82
CA LYS A 223 1.02 6.03 -13.23
C LYS A 223 2.03 5.09 -12.55
N THR A 224 3.27 5.52 -12.55
CA THR A 224 4.33 4.90 -11.75
C THR A 224 4.27 5.39 -10.31
N TYR A 225 4.88 4.65 -9.38
CA TYR A 225 5.02 5.08 -7.98
C TYR A 225 5.73 6.43 -7.85
N ASP A 226 6.72 6.70 -8.70
CA ASP A 226 7.45 7.98 -8.69
C ASP A 226 6.62 9.14 -9.22
N GLU A 227 5.74 8.92 -10.21
CA GLU A 227 4.82 9.93 -10.72
C GLU A 227 3.78 10.31 -9.67
N VAL A 228 3.15 9.31 -9.02
CA VAL A 228 2.20 9.57 -7.93
C VAL A 228 2.89 10.33 -6.79
N TRP A 229 4.09 9.92 -6.39
CA TRP A 229 4.81 10.61 -5.33
C TRP A 229 5.09 12.08 -5.65
N LYS A 230 5.50 12.40 -6.89
CA LYS A 230 5.70 13.79 -7.33
C LYS A 230 4.42 14.62 -7.26
N GLU A 231 3.27 14.02 -7.55
CA GLU A 231 1.98 14.69 -7.42
C GLU A 231 1.59 14.93 -5.97
N LEU A 232 1.88 13.97 -5.07
CA LEU A 232 1.70 14.18 -3.63
C LEU A 232 2.60 15.33 -3.12
N GLU A 233 3.86 15.37 -3.54
CA GLU A 233 4.78 16.48 -3.21
C GLU A 233 4.32 17.82 -3.80
N ALA A 234 3.54 17.83 -4.88
CA ALA A 234 2.98 19.03 -5.50
C ALA A 234 1.63 19.47 -4.91
N ASP A 235 0.92 18.56 -4.20
CA ASP A 235 -0.42 18.84 -3.66
C ASP A 235 -0.38 19.92 -2.57
N ASN A 236 -1.02 21.07 -2.85
CA ASN A 236 -1.00 22.23 -1.95
C ASN A 236 -1.81 22.00 -0.68
N ILE A 237 -2.86 21.17 -0.73
CA ILE A 237 -3.66 20.83 0.47
C ILE A 237 -2.78 19.98 1.39
N LEU A 238 -2.19 18.92 0.83
CA LEU A 238 -1.32 18.04 1.58
C LEU A 238 -0.17 18.80 2.25
N LYS A 239 0.53 19.66 1.51
CA LYS A 239 1.62 20.52 2.03
C LYS A 239 1.22 21.44 3.17
N SER A 240 -0.05 21.82 3.25
CA SER A 240 -0.54 22.74 4.29
C SER A 240 -0.74 22.04 5.63
N TYR A 241 -0.87 20.70 5.62
CA TYR A 241 -1.18 19.91 6.80
C TYR A 241 -0.11 18.88 7.14
N GLU A 242 0.58 18.33 6.13
CA GLU A 242 1.41 17.14 6.29
C GLU A 242 2.87 17.40 5.86
N ARG A 243 3.79 16.71 6.54
CA ARG A 243 5.19 16.62 6.12
C ARG A 243 5.48 15.19 5.66
N ILE A 244 4.99 14.87 4.46
CA ILE A 244 5.10 13.52 3.91
C ILE A 244 6.54 13.07 3.73
N LYS A 245 6.76 11.78 3.92
CA LYS A 245 8.08 11.14 3.80
C LYS A 245 8.01 9.89 2.93
N ARG A 246 9.08 9.67 2.17
CA ARG A 246 9.25 8.49 1.35
C ARG A 246 10.60 7.85 1.61
N THR A 247 10.59 6.56 1.89
CA THR A 247 11.81 5.75 1.94
C THR A 247 11.76 4.64 0.90
N LYS A 248 12.89 4.38 0.25
CA LYS A 248 12.99 3.38 -0.81
C LYS A 248 14.25 2.55 -0.61
N ILE A 249 14.08 1.22 -0.68
CA ILE A 249 15.17 0.25 -0.62
C ILE A 249 15.12 -0.59 -1.87
N GLY A 250 16.27 -0.78 -2.51
CA GLY A 250 16.33 -1.50 -3.78
C GLY A 250 15.67 -0.74 -4.93
N ASN A 251 15.53 -1.41 -6.07
CA ASN A 251 15.03 -0.83 -7.32
C ASN A 251 13.74 -1.48 -7.85
N GLY A 252 13.11 -2.34 -7.06
CA GLY A 252 11.92 -3.10 -7.47
C GLY A 252 10.69 -2.24 -7.79
N PHE A 253 10.72 -0.95 -7.46
CA PHE A 253 9.66 0.02 -7.76
C PHE A 253 10.03 1.00 -8.86
N ASP A 254 11.28 0.99 -9.36
CA ASP A 254 11.75 1.95 -10.37
C ASP A 254 11.01 1.75 -11.70
N GLY A 255 10.36 2.83 -12.18
CA GLY A 255 9.55 2.82 -13.38
C GLY A 255 8.37 1.84 -13.39
N LYS A 256 8.07 1.20 -12.26
CA LYS A 256 6.91 0.30 -12.15
C LYS A 256 5.62 1.09 -12.00
N LYS A 257 4.59 0.67 -12.70
CA LYS A 257 3.23 1.18 -12.53
C LYS A 257 2.57 0.56 -11.31
N LEU A 258 1.58 1.27 -10.75
CA LEU A 258 0.84 0.86 -9.55
C LEU A 258 0.15 -0.50 -9.69
N ILE A 259 -0.25 -0.90 -10.89
CA ILE A 259 -1.04 -2.11 -11.17
C ILE A 259 -0.28 -3.10 -12.06
N ARG A 260 0.98 -3.28 -11.90
CA ARG A 260 1.59 -4.45 -12.61
C ARG A 260 2.95 -4.79 -12.05
#